data_78813c26194d9ee83d3d2b16def3ef64
#
_entry.id   78813c26194d9ee83d3d2b16def3ef64
#
_cell.length_a   1.000
_cell.length_b   1.000
_cell.length_c   1.000
_cell.angle_alpha   90.00
_cell.angle_beta   90.00
_cell.angle_gamma   90.00
#
_symmetry.space_group_name_H-M   'P 1'
#
loop_
_entity.id
_entity.type
_entity.pdbx_description
1 polymer ?
#
loop_
_entity_poly.entity_id
_entity_poly.type
_entity_poly.pdbx_seq_one_letter_code
_entity_poly.pdbx_strand_id
1 'polypeptide(L)'
;MNKSKIAVLMSSYNGEKYIEEQIESIIEQENVVVDLFIRDDGSTDKTKEIITRFQSENIHINLDYNIGVVKSFFELIKTADGYDYYALCDQDDVWDKDKLYVAIKHIKEKVYKNTL
;
A
#
# COMPACT_ATOMS: atom_id res chain seq x y z
N MET A 1 -9.04 21.61 -5.89
CA MET A 1 -7.69 21.13 -6.16
C MET A 1 -7.65 19.61 -6.18
N ASN A 2 -6.95 19.06 -7.13
CA ASN A 2 -6.85 17.61 -7.25
C ASN A 2 -5.88 17.03 -6.24
N LYS A 3 -6.31 16.00 -5.55
CA LYS A 3 -5.44 15.25 -4.65
C LYS A 3 -4.57 14.30 -5.47
N SER A 4 -3.36 14.04 -4.99
CA SER A 4 -2.48 13.07 -5.62
C SER A 4 -3.05 11.66 -5.50
N LYS A 5 -2.92 10.88 -6.57
CA LYS A 5 -3.32 9.47 -6.61
C LYS A 5 -2.12 8.60 -6.31
N ILE A 6 -2.24 7.79 -5.29
CA ILE A 6 -1.14 6.95 -4.80
C ILE A 6 -1.54 5.49 -4.85
N ALA A 7 -0.68 4.66 -5.45
CA ALA A 7 -0.78 3.23 -5.33
C ALA A 7 0.04 2.79 -4.12
N VAL A 8 -0.62 2.23 -3.11
CA VAL A 8 0.07 1.63 -1.97
C VAL A 8 0.18 0.14 -2.23
N LEU A 9 1.39 -0.38 -2.19
CA LEU A 9 1.68 -1.78 -2.49
C LEU A 9 2.01 -2.50 -1.18
N MET A 10 1.26 -3.55 -0.88
CA MET A 10 1.42 -4.33 0.35
C MET A 10 1.57 -5.80 -0.01
N SER A 11 2.68 -6.41 0.42
CA SER A 11 2.85 -7.86 0.37
C SER A 11 2.60 -8.40 1.78
N SER A 12 1.64 -9.30 1.92
CA SER A 12 1.31 -9.87 3.21
C SER A 12 1.77 -11.33 3.32
N TYR A 13 2.22 -11.71 4.51
CA TYR A 13 2.57 -13.09 4.82
C TYR A 13 2.44 -13.33 6.32
N ASN A 14 1.48 -14.18 6.69
CA ASN A 14 1.25 -14.57 8.10
C ASN A 14 1.18 -13.37 9.06
N GLY A 15 0.33 -12.40 8.70
CA GLY A 15 0.19 -11.16 9.46
C GLY A 15 -1.14 -11.01 10.19
N GLU A 16 -1.79 -12.11 10.60
CA GLU A 16 -3.13 -12.05 11.19
C GLU A 16 -3.23 -11.15 12.41
N LYS A 17 -2.14 -10.94 13.14
CA LYS A 17 -2.16 -10.13 14.37
C LYS A 17 -2.23 -8.63 14.11
N TYR A 18 -1.79 -8.17 12.94
CA TYR A 18 -1.66 -6.72 12.67
C TYR A 18 -2.22 -6.27 11.32
N ILE A 19 -2.56 -7.19 10.44
CA ILE A 19 -2.94 -6.82 9.06
C ILE A 19 -4.19 -5.94 9.00
N GLU A 20 -5.15 -6.16 9.88
CA GLU A 20 -6.38 -5.37 9.91
C GLU A 20 -6.07 -3.90 10.23
N GLU A 21 -5.33 -3.66 11.30
CA GLU A 21 -4.94 -2.31 11.72
C GLU A 21 -4.09 -1.62 10.66
N GLN A 22 -3.19 -2.38 10.04
CA GLN A 22 -2.34 -1.88 8.99
C GLN A 22 -3.15 -1.42 7.78
N ILE A 23 -4.09 -2.24 7.31
CA ILE A 23 -4.97 -1.86 6.19
C ILE A 23 -5.79 -0.63 6.53
N GLU A 24 -6.36 -0.59 7.72
CA GLU A 24 -7.16 0.56 8.16
C GLU A 24 -6.34 1.85 8.15
N SER A 25 -5.08 1.80 8.58
CA SER A 25 -4.21 2.97 8.59
C SER A 25 -3.91 3.50 7.20
N ILE A 26 -3.90 2.64 6.20
CA ILE A 26 -3.70 3.03 4.80
C ILE A 26 -4.98 3.64 4.23
N ILE A 27 -6.12 3.04 4.50
CA ILE A 27 -7.42 3.55 4.02
C ILE A 27 -7.71 4.93 4.60
N GLU A 28 -7.28 5.18 5.82
CA GLU A 28 -7.56 6.42 6.56
C GLU A 28 -6.60 7.57 6.23
N GLN A 29 -5.71 7.42 5.26
CA GLN A 29 -4.78 8.49 4.88
C GLN A 29 -5.54 9.73 4.40
N GLU A 30 -5.12 10.90 4.89
CA GLU A 30 -5.77 12.17 4.61
C GLU A 30 -5.08 12.96 3.49
N ASN A 31 -5.87 13.71 2.74
CA ASN A 31 -5.42 14.63 1.70
C ASN A 31 -4.75 13.97 0.49
N VAL A 32 -5.01 12.68 0.30
CA VAL A 32 -4.54 11.91 -0.84
C VAL A 32 -5.65 10.95 -1.29
N VAL A 33 -5.54 10.44 -2.50
CA VAL A 33 -6.41 9.37 -2.99
C VAL A 33 -5.58 8.10 -3.04
N VAL A 34 -5.96 7.09 -2.27
CA VAL A 34 -5.21 5.84 -2.17
C VAL A 34 -5.96 4.71 -2.83
N ASP A 35 -5.25 3.97 -3.69
CA ASP A 35 -5.65 2.63 -4.10
C ASP A 35 -4.65 1.67 -3.47
N LEU A 36 -5.16 0.67 -2.77
CA LEU A 36 -4.33 -0.31 -2.09
C LEU A 36 -4.28 -1.60 -2.89
N PHE A 37 -3.07 -2.04 -3.21
CA PHE A 37 -2.84 -3.29 -3.90
C PHE A 37 -2.19 -4.26 -2.92
N ILE A 38 -2.90 -5.33 -2.59
CA ILE A 38 -2.42 -6.34 -1.66
C ILE A 38 -2.16 -7.64 -2.40
N ARG A 39 -0.96 -8.17 -2.27
CA ARG A 39 -0.66 -9.53 -2.70
C ARG A 39 -0.34 -10.35 -1.46
N ASP A 40 -1.15 -11.37 -1.22
CA ASP A 40 -0.84 -12.32 -0.15
C ASP A 40 0.12 -13.37 -0.68
N ASP A 41 1.25 -13.50 0.01
CA ASP A 41 2.35 -14.36 -0.41
C ASP A 41 2.25 -15.76 0.21
N GLY A 42 1.07 -16.36 0.12
CA GLY A 42 0.86 -17.73 0.56
C GLY A 42 0.71 -17.91 2.06
N SER A 43 0.01 -17.00 2.73
CA SER A 43 -0.23 -17.11 4.17
C SER A 43 -0.94 -18.41 4.54
N THR A 44 -0.54 -18.98 5.68
CA THR A 44 -1.12 -20.19 6.24
C THR A 44 -1.99 -19.92 7.47
N ASP A 45 -2.01 -18.70 7.96
CA ASP A 45 -2.85 -18.25 9.06
C ASP A 45 -4.15 -17.60 8.56
N LYS A 46 -4.79 -16.73 9.35
CA LYS A 46 -6.05 -16.09 8.99
C LYS A 46 -5.88 -14.82 8.14
N THR A 47 -4.67 -14.49 7.70
CA THR A 47 -4.40 -13.29 6.93
C THR A 47 -5.29 -13.15 5.70
N LYS A 48 -5.40 -14.21 4.89
CA LYS A 48 -6.23 -14.20 3.68
C LYS A 48 -7.69 -13.86 3.98
N GLU A 49 -8.22 -14.45 5.03
CA GLU A 49 -9.60 -14.25 5.47
C GLU A 49 -9.82 -12.80 5.88
N ILE A 50 -8.89 -12.22 6.64
CA ILE A 50 -8.98 -10.83 7.08
C ILE A 50 -8.91 -9.88 5.90
N ILE A 51 -7.94 -10.07 5.01
CA ILE A 51 -7.77 -9.23 3.81
C ILE A 51 -9.05 -9.21 2.97
N THR A 52 -9.66 -10.37 2.76
CA THR A 52 -10.83 -10.50 1.92
C THR A 52 -12.00 -9.64 2.40
N ARG A 53 -12.09 -9.37 3.69
CA ARG A 53 -13.14 -8.51 4.24
C ARG A 53 -13.03 -7.06 3.77
N PHE A 54 -11.86 -6.63 3.30
CA PHE A 54 -11.63 -5.25 2.87
C PHE A 54 -11.83 -5.03 1.38
N GLN A 55 -12.26 -6.03 0.64
CA GLN A 55 -12.44 -5.92 -0.81
C GLN A 55 -13.37 -4.75 -1.18
N SER A 56 -12.91 -3.86 -2.06
CA SER A 56 -13.67 -2.71 -2.51
C SER A 56 -13.11 -2.20 -3.84
N GLU A 57 -13.70 -1.15 -4.39
CA GLU A 57 -13.21 -0.54 -5.62
C GLU A 57 -11.77 -0.06 -5.52
N ASN A 58 -11.36 0.37 -4.32
CA ASN A 58 -10.04 0.96 -4.10
C ASN A 58 -9.05 -0.01 -3.47
N ILE A 59 -9.44 -1.26 -3.27
CA ILE A 59 -8.59 -2.29 -2.68
C ILE A 59 -8.57 -3.50 -3.61
N HIS A 60 -7.41 -3.73 -4.21
CA HIS A 60 -7.18 -4.80 -5.17
C HIS A 60 -6.42 -5.93 -4.48
N ILE A 61 -7.03 -7.12 -4.44
CA ILE A 61 -6.50 -8.25 -3.68
C ILE A 61 -6.11 -9.38 -4.62
N ASN A 62 -4.89 -9.88 -4.43
CA ASN A 62 -4.40 -11.07 -5.11
C ASN A 62 -3.86 -12.05 -4.09
N LEU A 63 -4.49 -13.22 -3.99
CA LEU A 63 -4.05 -14.30 -3.10
C LEU A 63 -3.26 -15.29 -3.95
N ASP A 64 -1.98 -15.47 -3.64
CA ASP A 64 -1.10 -16.23 -4.53
C ASP A 64 -0.14 -17.13 -3.73
N TYR A 65 0.80 -17.74 -4.43
CA TYR A 65 1.78 -18.63 -3.82
C TYR A 65 2.91 -17.85 -3.18
N ASN A 66 3.59 -18.49 -2.23
CA ASN A 66 4.78 -17.90 -1.62
C ASN A 66 5.94 -17.89 -2.62
N ILE A 67 6.41 -16.67 -2.94
CA ILE A 67 7.56 -16.45 -3.82
C ILE A 67 8.61 -15.57 -3.16
N GLY A 68 8.38 -15.16 -1.91
CA GLY A 68 9.25 -14.27 -1.17
C GLY A 68 8.87 -12.82 -1.32
N VAL A 69 9.26 -12.00 -0.34
CA VAL A 69 8.82 -10.60 -0.25
C VAL A 69 9.26 -9.77 -1.45
N VAL A 70 10.49 -9.93 -1.93
CA VAL A 70 11.01 -9.16 -3.05
C VAL A 70 10.23 -9.44 -4.33
N LYS A 71 10.06 -10.70 -4.68
CA LYS A 71 9.32 -11.09 -5.88
C LYS A 71 7.84 -10.71 -5.76
N SER A 72 7.28 -10.78 -4.55
CA SER A 72 5.90 -10.40 -4.29
C SER A 72 5.68 -8.92 -4.61
N PHE A 73 6.60 -8.04 -4.21
CA PHE A 73 6.53 -6.62 -4.55
C PHE A 73 6.71 -6.38 -6.04
N PHE A 74 7.58 -7.12 -6.72
CA PHE A 74 7.72 -7.02 -8.17
C PHE A 74 6.41 -7.35 -8.89
N GLU A 75 5.69 -8.36 -8.43
CA GLU A 75 4.38 -8.69 -8.99
C GLU A 75 3.37 -7.55 -8.76
N LEU A 76 3.38 -6.95 -7.58
CA LEU A 76 2.53 -5.81 -7.28
C LEU A 76 2.81 -4.61 -8.20
N ILE A 77 4.08 -4.30 -8.41
CA ILE A 77 4.49 -3.18 -9.26
C ILE A 77 3.96 -3.38 -10.68
N LYS A 78 3.95 -4.60 -11.18
CA LYS A 78 3.45 -4.90 -12.53
C LYS A 78 1.94 -4.65 -12.66
N THR A 79 1.19 -4.78 -11.57
CA THR A 79 -0.28 -4.67 -11.62
C THR A 79 -0.78 -3.24 -11.41
N ALA A 80 0.01 -2.39 -10.79
CA ALA A 80 -0.38 -1.02 -10.47
C ALA A 80 0.21 -0.04 -11.48
N ASP A 81 -0.64 0.60 -12.29
CA ASP A 81 -0.22 1.53 -13.32
C ASP A 81 -1.07 2.79 -13.31
N GLY A 82 -0.50 3.91 -13.72
CA GLY A 82 -1.23 5.16 -13.89
C GLY A 82 -1.41 5.99 -12.62
N TYR A 83 -0.51 5.85 -11.65
CA TYR A 83 -0.56 6.61 -10.41
C TYR A 83 0.51 7.69 -10.35
N ASP A 84 0.23 8.74 -9.60
CA ASP A 84 1.20 9.84 -9.43
C ASP A 84 2.40 9.38 -8.58
N TYR A 85 2.14 8.54 -7.58
CA TYR A 85 3.17 8.04 -6.68
C TYR A 85 2.89 6.59 -6.31
N TYR A 86 3.96 5.88 -5.92
CA TYR A 86 3.89 4.51 -5.44
C TYR A 86 4.54 4.45 -4.07
N ALA A 87 3.90 3.79 -3.12
CA ALA A 87 4.43 3.62 -1.78
C ALA A 87 4.41 2.14 -1.40
N LEU A 88 5.52 1.66 -0.87
CA LEU A 88 5.60 0.29 -0.36
C LEU A 88 5.24 0.30 1.11
N CYS A 89 4.35 -0.59 1.51
CA CYS A 89 3.96 -0.74 2.90
C CYS A 89 4.68 -1.95 3.50
N ASP A 90 5.60 -1.67 4.43
CA ASP A 90 6.32 -2.73 5.13
C ASP A 90 5.40 -3.44 6.11
N GLN A 91 5.70 -4.72 6.36
CA GLN A 91 4.99 -5.54 7.31
C GLN A 91 5.06 -4.90 8.71
N ASP A 92 3.96 -4.98 9.46
CA ASP A 92 3.80 -4.42 10.82
C ASP A 92 3.75 -2.90 10.90
N ASP A 93 3.72 -2.20 9.77
CA ASP A 93 3.81 -0.75 9.76
C ASP A 93 2.41 -0.12 9.77
N VAL A 94 2.04 0.48 10.89
CA VAL A 94 0.78 1.24 11.03
C VAL A 94 1.11 2.72 10.80
N TRP A 95 0.43 3.34 9.85
CA TRP A 95 0.78 4.67 9.38
C TRP A 95 -0.04 5.76 10.07
N ASP A 96 0.61 6.90 10.32
CA ASP A 96 -0.09 8.11 10.74
C ASP A 96 -0.97 8.62 9.59
N LYS A 97 -2.05 9.31 9.92
CA LYS A 97 -3.03 9.77 8.93
C LYS A 97 -2.46 10.69 7.85
N ASP A 98 -1.37 11.38 8.14
CA ASP A 98 -0.76 12.34 7.22
C ASP A 98 0.54 11.81 6.58
N LYS A 99 0.89 10.57 6.80
CA LYS A 99 2.17 10.02 6.36
C LYS A 99 2.44 10.25 4.87
N LEU A 100 1.47 9.91 4.03
CA LEU A 100 1.64 10.03 2.58
C LEU A 100 1.63 11.48 2.13
N TYR A 101 0.76 12.29 2.70
CA TYR A 101 0.69 13.71 2.36
C TYR A 101 1.99 14.44 2.71
N VAL A 102 2.55 14.17 3.88
CA VAL A 102 3.83 14.75 4.32
C VAL A 102 4.96 14.30 3.40
N ALA A 103 4.99 13.02 3.04
CA ALA A 103 6.01 12.49 2.12
C ALA A 103 5.95 13.17 0.76
N ILE A 104 4.75 13.39 0.22
CA ILE A 104 4.56 14.06 -1.07
C ILE A 104 5.04 15.50 -1.00
N LYS A 105 4.73 16.21 0.07
CA LYS A 105 5.19 17.60 0.25
C LYS A 105 6.72 17.67 0.23
N HIS A 106 7.37 16.74 0.91
CA HIS A 106 8.84 16.69 0.91
C HIS A 106 9.42 16.42 -0.48
N ILE A 107 8.81 15.50 -1.23
CA ILE A 107 9.24 15.20 -2.60
C ILE A 107 9.13 16.45 -3.49
N LYS A 108 7.99 17.12 -3.43
CA LYS A 108 7.75 18.32 -4.24
C LYS A 108 8.73 19.43 -3.92
N GLU A 109 8.99 19.68 -2.65
CA GLU A 109 9.95 20.70 -2.22
C GLU A 109 11.36 20.39 -2.72
N LYS A 110 11.76 19.11 -2.65
CA LYS A 110 13.09 18.69 -3.07
C LYS A 110 13.28 18.81 -4.58
N VAL A 111 12.27 18.46 -5.36
CA VAL A 111 12.28 18.60 -6.82
C VAL A 111 12.39 20.06 -7.20
N TYR A 112 11.67 20.95 -6.53
CA TYR A 112 11.73 22.38 -6.76
C TYR A 112 13.12 22.94 -6.51
N LYS A 113 13.74 22.55 -5.41
CA LYS A 113 15.10 22.99 -5.07
C LYS A 113 16.14 22.51 -6.08
N ASN A 114 15.96 21.34 -6.63
CA ASN A 114 16.91 20.77 -7.59
C ASN A 114 16.74 21.33 -9.00
N THR A 115 15.61 21.96 -9.30
CA THR A 115 15.32 22.53 -10.60
C THR A 115 15.87 23.98 -10.72
N LEU A 116 16.07 24.60 -9.60
CA LEU A 116 16.59 25.96 -9.53
C LEU A 116 18.13 25.98 -9.46
#